data_cc416cb6141dbe466a08fc30a607b2b6
#
_entry.id   cc416cb6141dbe466a08fc30a607b2b6
#
_cell.length_a   1.000
_cell.length_b   1.000
_cell.length_c   1.000
_cell.angle_alpha   90.00
_cell.angle_beta   90.00
_cell.angle_gamma   90.00
#
_symmetry.space_group_name_H-M   'P 1'
#
loop_
_entity.id
_entity.type
_entity.pdbx_description
1 polymer ?
#
loop_
_entity_poly.entity_id
_entity_poly.type
_entity_poly.pdbx_seq_one_letter_code
_entity_poly.pdbx_strand_id
1 'polypeptide(L)'
;MDGPKTTLKPLILAVDDEEAILEILRLALEEAGFAVHATQSPNEALRFYEQNADRVDLVLLDFVMPELPGDLVFEQLQQINPDVKVILLTGCDDHVAHKMFAKGLRGYVQKPFFIDDLVSRIRDTLEAP
;
A
#
# COMPACT_ATOMS: atom_id res chain seq x y z
N MET A 1 20.72 3.25 -23.99
CA MET A 1 20.18 2.77 -23.39
C MET A 1 19.56 2.93 -22.34
N ASP A 2 19.37 3.09 -22.22
CA ASP A 2 18.97 3.07 -21.30
C ASP A 2 18.34 2.33 -20.70
N GLY A 3 18.27 2.12 -20.85
CA GLY A 3 17.62 0.90 -20.61
C GLY A 3 17.38 0.49 -19.21
N PRO A 4 18.30 0.55 -18.32
CA PRO A 4 18.13 0.00 -16.98
C PRO A 4 16.87 0.50 -16.26
N LYS A 5 16.55 1.76 -16.33
CA LYS A 5 15.40 2.26 -15.59
C LYS A 5 14.08 1.80 -16.18
N THR A 6 14.06 1.38 -17.43
CA THR A 6 12.82 0.86 -18.01
C THR A 6 12.50 -0.53 -17.49
N THR A 7 13.44 -1.18 -16.84
CA THR A 7 13.22 -2.50 -16.27
C THR A 7 12.84 -2.44 -14.79
N LEU A 8 12.92 -1.26 -14.17
CA LEU A 8 12.56 -1.14 -12.77
C LEU A 8 11.05 -1.19 -12.62
N LYS A 9 10.61 -2.09 -11.76
CA LYS A 9 9.20 -2.26 -11.45
C LYS A 9 8.83 -1.33 -10.31
N PRO A 10 7.61 -0.76 -10.34
CA PRO A 10 7.13 -0.03 -9.16
C PRO A 10 7.12 -0.96 -7.96
N LEU A 11 7.57 -0.46 -6.83
CA LEU A 11 7.63 -1.23 -5.60
C LEU A 11 6.44 -0.91 -4.72
N ILE A 12 5.68 -1.94 -4.38
CA ILE A 12 4.50 -1.85 -3.52
C ILE A 12 4.85 -2.44 -2.16
N LEU A 13 4.61 -1.68 -1.10
CA LEU A 13 4.71 -2.19 0.26
C LEU A 13 3.31 -2.62 0.69
N ALA A 14 3.13 -3.91 0.94
CA ALA A 14 1.83 -4.46 1.32
C ALA A 14 1.84 -4.86 2.80
N VAL A 15 0.92 -4.31 3.56
CA VAL A 15 0.84 -4.51 5.02
C VAL A 15 -0.54 -5.03 5.38
N ASP A 16 -0.61 -6.26 5.87
CA ASP A 16 -1.86 -6.90 6.26
C ASP A 16 -1.54 -8.00 7.25
N ASP A 17 -2.29 -8.11 8.33
CA ASP A 17 -2.02 -9.14 9.33
C ASP A 17 -2.45 -10.54 8.89
N GLU A 18 -3.23 -10.66 7.82
CA GLU A 18 -3.66 -11.94 7.28
C GLU A 18 -2.65 -12.45 6.26
N GLU A 19 -1.94 -13.50 6.64
CA GLU A 19 -0.90 -14.07 5.76
C GLU A 19 -1.46 -14.51 4.42
N ALA A 20 -2.66 -15.10 4.42
CA ALA A 20 -3.28 -15.56 3.17
C ALA A 20 -3.53 -14.42 2.20
N ILE A 21 -3.97 -13.27 2.71
CA ILE A 21 -4.20 -12.09 1.88
C ILE A 21 -2.88 -11.59 1.31
N LEU A 22 -1.84 -11.53 2.13
CA LEU A 22 -0.52 -11.08 1.66
C LEU A 22 0.02 -11.97 0.55
N GLU A 23 -0.17 -13.28 0.67
CA GLU A 23 0.29 -14.21 -0.36
C GLU A 23 -0.44 -13.97 -1.68
N ILE A 24 -1.75 -13.79 -1.62
CA ILE A 24 -2.55 -13.49 -2.80
C ILE A 24 -2.10 -12.16 -3.42
N LEU A 25 -1.92 -11.15 -2.59
CA LEU A 25 -1.48 -9.83 -3.08
C LEU A 25 -0.11 -9.92 -3.73
N ARG A 26 0.83 -10.60 -3.09
CA ARG A 26 2.18 -10.71 -3.62
C ARG A 26 2.18 -11.39 -5.00
N LEU A 27 1.51 -12.54 -5.10
CA LEU A 27 1.48 -13.28 -6.36
C LEU A 27 0.79 -12.48 -7.45
N ALA A 28 -0.36 -11.91 -7.15
CA ALA A 28 -1.15 -11.18 -8.15
C ALA A 28 -0.44 -9.91 -8.62
N LEU A 29 0.15 -9.18 -7.68
CA LEU A 29 0.82 -7.93 -8.03
C LEU A 29 2.13 -8.19 -8.77
N GLU A 30 2.87 -9.24 -8.40
CA GLU A 30 4.07 -9.59 -9.15
C GLU A 30 3.72 -10.00 -10.57
N GLU A 31 2.63 -10.74 -10.75
CA GLU A 31 2.17 -11.10 -12.09
C GLU A 31 1.78 -9.87 -12.90
N ALA A 32 1.24 -8.87 -12.24
CA ALA A 32 0.83 -7.62 -12.90
C ALA A 32 2.01 -6.70 -13.21
N GLY A 33 3.23 -7.05 -12.80
CA GLY A 33 4.42 -6.29 -13.14
C GLY A 33 4.98 -5.42 -12.02
N PHE A 34 4.51 -5.60 -10.78
CA PHE A 34 5.03 -4.85 -9.63
C PHE A 34 6.03 -5.69 -8.84
N ALA A 35 6.96 -5.00 -8.17
CA ALA A 35 7.74 -5.61 -7.11
C ALA A 35 6.97 -5.42 -5.80
N VAL A 36 7.05 -6.39 -4.90
CA VAL A 36 6.25 -6.34 -3.67
C VAL A 36 7.11 -6.69 -2.46
N HIS A 37 7.04 -5.85 -1.45
CA HIS A 37 7.51 -6.20 -0.11
C HIS A 37 6.28 -6.37 0.76
N ALA A 38 6.04 -7.57 1.24
CA ALA A 38 4.85 -7.90 2.01
C ALA A 38 5.23 -8.19 3.46
N THR A 39 4.47 -7.65 4.40
CA THR A 39 4.73 -7.89 5.81
C THR A 39 3.42 -7.92 6.60
N GLN A 40 3.38 -8.77 7.62
CA GLN A 40 2.26 -8.84 8.55
C GLN A 40 2.40 -7.82 9.69
N SER A 41 3.58 -7.24 9.86
CA SER A 41 3.88 -6.36 10.99
C SER A 41 3.89 -4.90 10.57
N PRO A 42 2.98 -4.06 11.09
CA PRO A 42 3.01 -2.63 10.81
C PRO A 42 4.31 -1.98 11.28
N ASN A 43 4.90 -2.45 12.37
CA ASN A 43 6.17 -1.89 12.84
C ASN A 43 7.31 -2.21 11.87
N GLU A 44 7.33 -3.41 11.33
CA GLU A 44 8.34 -3.78 10.33
C GLU A 44 8.12 -2.96 9.06
N ALA A 45 6.86 -2.76 8.66
CA ALA A 45 6.54 -1.94 7.50
C ALA A 45 7.07 -0.52 7.65
N LEU A 46 6.91 0.07 8.83
CA LEU A 46 7.40 1.42 9.08
C LEU A 46 8.92 1.50 9.01
N ARG A 47 9.61 0.51 9.56
CA ARG A 47 11.06 0.45 9.46
C ARG A 47 11.51 0.30 8.02
N PHE A 48 10.85 -0.57 7.27
CA PHE A 48 11.16 -0.76 5.86
C PHE A 48 10.94 0.54 5.09
N TYR A 49 9.83 1.20 5.33
CA TYR A 49 9.51 2.44 4.63
C TYR A 49 10.52 3.54 4.96
N GLU A 50 10.91 3.64 6.22
CA GLU A 50 11.89 4.64 6.63
C GLU A 50 13.21 4.47 5.88
N GLN A 51 13.63 3.23 5.68
CA GLN A 51 14.89 2.93 5.00
C GLN A 51 14.78 2.97 3.48
N ASN A 52 13.57 2.91 2.93
CA ASN A 52 13.35 2.78 1.50
C ASN A 52 12.29 3.75 0.94
N ALA A 53 12.07 4.87 1.63
CA ALA A 53 11.00 5.79 1.24
C ALA A 53 11.13 6.29 -0.20
N ASP A 54 12.35 6.46 -0.66
CA ASP A 54 12.62 6.92 -2.02
C ASP A 54 12.39 5.83 -3.08
N ARG A 55 12.26 4.57 -2.65
CA ARG A 55 12.08 3.44 -3.55
C ARG A 55 10.67 2.88 -3.55
N VAL A 56 9.94 3.05 -2.45
CA VAL A 56 8.56 2.56 -2.35
C VAL A 56 7.63 3.52 -3.09
N ASP A 57 6.92 3.00 -4.07
CA ASP A 57 6.04 3.82 -4.90
C ASP A 57 4.63 3.92 -4.36
N LEU A 58 4.19 2.91 -3.60
CA LEU A 58 2.84 2.89 -3.06
C LEU A 58 2.76 1.91 -1.90
N VAL A 59 1.93 2.22 -0.91
CA VAL A 59 1.67 1.34 0.23
C VAL A 59 0.22 0.88 0.18
N LEU A 60 0.03 -0.43 0.25
CA LEU A 60 -1.28 -1.04 0.48
C LEU A 60 -1.35 -1.34 1.96
N LEU A 61 -2.35 -0.79 2.65
CA LEU A 61 -2.40 -0.83 4.10
C LEU A 61 -3.74 -1.34 4.58
N ASP A 62 -3.74 -2.46 5.29
CA ASP A 62 -4.94 -2.95 5.95
C ASP A 62 -5.26 -2.04 7.12
N PHE A 63 -6.53 -1.73 7.31
CA PHE A 63 -6.94 -0.84 8.39
C PHE A 63 -6.96 -1.56 9.74
N VAL A 64 -7.45 -2.78 9.77
CA VAL A 64 -7.64 -3.51 11.03
C VAL A 64 -6.47 -4.44 11.28
N MET A 65 -5.56 -4.00 12.14
CA MET A 65 -4.39 -4.79 12.53
C MET A 65 -4.23 -4.71 14.04
N PRO A 66 -4.01 -5.85 14.71
CA PRO A 66 -3.95 -5.84 16.19
C PRO A 66 -2.76 -5.08 16.77
N GLU A 67 -1.64 -5.07 16.07
CA GLU A 67 -0.41 -4.47 16.58
C GLU A 67 -0.46 -2.94 16.55
N LEU A 68 -0.97 -2.38 15.46
CA LEU A 68 -1.05 -0.94 15.29
C LEU A 68 -2.13 -0.64 14.26
N PRO A 69 -3.16 0.14 14.60
CA PRO A 69 -4.23 0.45 13.64
C PRO A 69 -3.72 1.16 12.40
N GLY A 70 -4.40 0.92 11.29
CA GLY A 70 -3.98 1.47 9.99
C GLY A 70 -3.91 2.98 9.94
N ASP A 71 -4.81 3.67 10.64
CA ASP A 71 -4.78 5.14 10.65
C ASP A 71 -3.53 5.69 11.34
N LEU A 72 -3.05 5.01 12.39
CA LEU A 72 -1.80 5.40 13.03
C LEU A 72 -0.59 5.10 12.17
N VAL A 73 -0.60 3.96 11.46
CA VAL A 73 0.45 3.63 10.52
C VAL A 73 0.51 4.70 9.43
N PHE A 74 -0.64 5.10 8.91
CA PHE A 74 -0.74 6.13 7.88
C PHE A 74 -0.11 7.45 8.37
N GLU A 75 -0.43 7.88 9.58
CA GLU A 75 0.16 9.09 10.13
C GLU A 75 1.68 9.01 10.21
N GLN A 76 2.20 7.87 10.62
CA GLN A 76 3.64 7.71 10.73
C GLN A 76 4.31 7.64 9.35
N LEU A 77 3.66 7.04 8.38
CA LEU A 77 4.17 7.06 7.01
C LEU A 77 4.25 8.50 6.49
N GLN A 78 3.25 9.31 6.79
CA GLN A 78 3.24 10.71 6.37
C GLN A 78 4.32 11.54 7.07
N GLN A 79 4.67 11.18 8.29
CA GLN A 79 5.77 11.86 8.97
C GLN A 79 7.10 11.57 8.29
N ILE A 80 7.26 10.37 7.74
CA ILE A 80 8.47 10.00 6.99
C ILE A 80 8.46 10.68 5.62
N ASN A 81 7.32 10.65 4.94
CA ASN A 81 7.18 11.22 3.60
C ASN A 81 5.76 11.77 3.44
N PRO A 82 5.59 13.10 3.48
CA PRO A 82 4.25 13.70 3.33
C PRO A 82 3.55 13.36 2.04
N ASP A 83 4.29 12.98 1.00
CA ASP A 83 3.74 12.65 -0.31
C ASP A 83 3.50 11.16 -0.50
N VAL A 84 3.57 10.36 0.57
CA VAL A 84 3.37 8.91 0.48
C VAL A 84 2.02 8.59 -0.15
N LYS A 85 2.02 7.65 -1.10
CA LYS A 85 0.79 7.20 -1.74
C LYS A 85 0.31 5.96 -1.00
N VAL A 86 -0.84 6.05 -0.36
CA VAL A 86 -1.40 4.95 0.41
C VAL A 86 -2.79 4.63 -0.10
N ILE A 87 -3.04 3.34 -0.35
CA ILE A 87 -4.38 2.80 -0.58
C ILE A 87 -4.73 1.93 0.60
N LEU A 88 -5.87 2.20 1.21
CA LEU A 88 -6.34 1.46 2.38
C LEU A 88 -7.14 0.24 1.94
N LEU A 89 -6.87 -0.91 2.57
CA LEU A 89 -7.70 -2.10 2.41
C LEU A 89 -8.56 -2.21 3.66
N THR A 90 -9.88 -2.29 3.49
CA THR A 90 -10.77 -2.29 4.63
C THR A 90 -11.95 -3.22 4.42
N GLY A 91 -12.34 -3.92 5.48
CA GLY A 91 -13.51 -4.79 5.47
C GLY A 91 -14.78 -4.12 5.95
N CYS A 92 -14.71 -2.88 6.36
CA CYS A 92 -15.87 -2.22 6.93
C CYS A 92 -15.93 -0.77 6.48
N ASP A 93 -16.52 0.05 7.26
CA ASP A 93 -17.18 1.23 6.92
C ASP A 93 -16.28 2.37 6.40
N ASP A 94 -16.88 3.23 5.64
CA ASP A 94 -16.22 4.34 4.92
C ASP A 94 -15.84 5.51 5.79
N HIS A 95 -16.37 5.61 7.03
CA HIS A 95 -16.13 6.80 7.83
C HIS A 95 -14.66 7.04 8.10
N VAL A 96 -13.93 5.98 8.36
CA VAL A 96 -12.50 6.08 8.61
C VAL A 96 -11.76 6.49 7.36
N ALA A 97 -12.13 5.88 6.23
CA ALA A 97 -11.53 6.23 4.95
C ALA A 97 -11.76 7.70 4.62
N HIS A 98 -12.95 8.21 4.88
CA HIS A 98 -13.26 9.62 4.63
C HIS A 98 -12.34 10.55 5.43
N LYS A 99 -12.13 10.24 6.70
CA LYS A 99 -11.23 11.05 7.51
C LYS A 99 -9.80 11.00 7.00
N MET A 100 -9.38 9.83 6.56
CA MET A 100 -8.04 9.66 6.03
C MET A 100 -7.86 10.35 4.69
N PHE A 101 -8.91 10.41 3.85
CA PHE A 101 -8.86 11.16 2.60
C PHE A 101 -8.56 12.64 2.85
N ALA A 102 -9.15 13.21 3.88
CA ALA A 102 -8.89 14.60 4.22
C ALA A 102 -7.44 14.83 4.61
N LYS A 103 -6.72 13.76 4.99
CA LYS A 103 -5.33 13.84 5.39
C LYS A 103 -4.37 13.38 4.30
N GLY A 104 -4.87 13.01 3.11
CA GLY A 104 -4.01 12.64 2.00
C GLY A 104 -4.07 11.19 1.54
N LEU A 105 -4.99 10.38 2.08
CA LEU A 105 -5.17 9.02 1.58
C LEU A 105 -5.57 9.08 0.11
N ARG A 106 -4.95 8.24 -0.72
CA ARG A 106 -5.17 8.28 -2.17
C ARG A 106 -6.33 7.42 -2.62
N GLY A 107 -6.71 6.41 -1.86
CA GLY A 107 -7.85 5.58 -2.22
C GLY A 107 -8.09 4.52 -1.17
N TYR A 108 -9.22 3.82 -1.31
CA TYR A 108 -9.45 2.64 -0.50
C TYR A 108 -10.14 1.57 -1.34
N VAL A 109 -9.94 0.32 -0.96
CA VAL A 109 -10.55 -0.83 -1.62
C VAL A 109 -11.19 -1.68 -0.52
N GLN A 110 -12.47 -1.99 -0.72
CA GLN A 110 -13.22 -2.76 0.27
C GLN A 110 -12.98 -4.25 0.07
N LYS A 111 -12.73 -4.95 1.17
CA LYS A 111 -12.64 -6.41 1.17
C LYS A 111 -14.04 -7.01 1.21
N PRO A 112 -14.30 -8.08 0.50
CA PRO A 112 -13.43 -8.75 -0.46
C PRO A 112 -13.35 -7.95 -1.77
N PHE A 113 -12.22 -8.05 -2.46
CA PHE A 113 -12.00 -7.28 -3.69
C PHE A 113 -11.63 -8.21 -4.84
N PHE A 114 -11.81 -7.70 -6.05
CA PHE A 114 -11.31 -8.37 -7.24
C PHE A 114 -9.91 -7.86 -7.54
N ILE A 115 -9.04 -8.76 -7.92
CA ILE A 115 -7.63 -8.42 -8.19
C ILE A 115 -7.53 -7.37 -9.31
N ASP A 116 -8.32 -7.52 -10.36
CA ASP A 116 -8.25 -6.58 -11.49
C ASP A 116 -8.62 -5.17 -11.06
N ASP A 117 -9.60 -5.03 -10.17
CA ASP A 117 -9.99 -3.72 -9.65
C ASP A 117 -8.87 -3.12 -8.81
N LEU A 118 -8.24 -3.93 -7.99
CA LEU A 118 -7.13 -3.45 -7.16
C LEU A 118 -5.96 -3.01 -8.02
N VAL A 119 -5.58 -3.80 -9.01
CA VAL A 119 -4.46 -3.47 -9.89
C VAL A 119 -4.76 -2.18 -10.65
N SER A 120 -5.97 -2.02 -11.14
CA SER A 120 -6.38 -0.81 -11.84
C SER A 120 -6.26 0.42 -10.93
N ARG A 121 -6.70 0.29 -9.70
CA ARG A 121 -6.64 1.38 -8.72
C ARG A 121 -5.19 1.74 -8.39
N ILE A 122 -4.34 0.74 -8.27
CA ILE A 122 -2.92 0.97 -8.01
C ILE A 122 -2.29 1.74 -9.18
N ARG A 123 -2.55 1.30 -10.41
CA ARG A 123 -2.00 1.96 -11.59
C ARG A 123 -2.46 3.41 -11.69
N ASP A 124 -3.74 3.66 -11.47
CA ASP A 124 -4.27 5.02 -11.51
C ASP A 124 -3.59 5.89 -10.45
N THR A 125 -3.39 5.35 -9.26
CA THR A 125 -2.77 6.09 -8.17
C THR A 125 -1.30 6.39 -8.47
N LEU A 126 -0.59 5.45 -9.07
CA LEU A 126 0.82 5.65 -9.42
C LEU A 126 0.99 6.71 -10.49
N GLU A 127 0.03 6.82 -11.40
CA GLU A 127 0.09 7.81 -12.48
C GLU A 127 -0.37 9.20 -12.04
N ALA A 128 -1.09 9.29 -10.94
CA ALA A 128 -1.58 10.58 -10.45
C ALA A 128 -0.43 11.38 -9.82
N PRO A 129 -0.46 12.72 -9.95
CA PRO A 129 0.56 13.56 -9.34
C PRO A 129 0.52 13.55 -7.81
#